data_3ca016e350d329670709e66dd438fc39
#
_entry.id   3ca016e350d329670709e66dd438fc39
#
_cell.length_a   1.000
_cell.length_b   1.000
_cell.length_c   1.000
_cell.angle_alpha   90.00
_cell.angle_beta   90.00
_cell.angle_gamma   90.00
#
_symmetry.space_group_name_H-M   'P 1'
#
loop_
_entity.id
_entity.type
_entity.pdbx_description
1 polymer ?
#
loop_
_entity_poly.entity_id
_entity_poly.type
_entity_poly.pdbx_seq_one_letter_code
_entity_poly.pdbx_strand_id
1 'polypeptide(L)'
;LFKSCSASDILKYVTYRLEEDSAILCQQRQKSERLNIQFVYVYDCDRLTFQAVTNKTNIQICLQSAGTFQDNFPEFVKAIYVINAPAYFTYIFSILKLVITRGLIRKIQVFGTDGWKEKLLENIDDEVLPAFLGGKRTDPDGNPLCRSLICPGGKIPERYFLSSNKSTIRNLQGVKRLEVSRHSSTDVVIDVLHPSSVLMWEFETKDRDIGFGINCKIPDQNDGEIIELIPKKRIDTSNGPETGTYVCHNAGSHILLFDNSYSWLHSKEIYYKTKVIPPTNTD
;
A
#
# COMPACT_ATOMS: atom_id res chain seq x y z
N LEU A 1 -1.74 -4.26 -13.24
CA LEU A 1 -1.09 -4.45 -11.95
C LEU A 1 -1.97 -5.31 -11.03
N PHE A 2 -3.23 -4.95 -10.75
CA PHE A 2 -4.14 -5.71 -9.86
C PHE A 2 -4.48 -7.14 -10.31
N LYS A 3 -4.14 -7.52 -11.51
CA LYS A 3 -4.16 -8.92 -11.91
C LYS A 3 -2.97 -9.72 -11.38
N SER A 4 -1.93 -9.04 -10.86
CA SER A 4 -0.65 -9.64 -10.49
C SER A 4 -0.28 -9.47 -9.02
N CYS A 5 -0.90 -8.55 -8.30
CA CYS A 5 -0.68 -8.35 -6.87
C CYS A 5 -1.89 -7.67 -6.21
N SER A 6 -2.03 -7.83 -4.91
CA SER A 6 -3.08 -7.17 -4.12
C SER A 6 -2.77 -5.69 -3.88
N ALA A 7 -3.78 -4.92 -3.48
CA ALA A 7 -3.60 -3.53 -3.04
C ALA A 7 -2.65 -3.45 -1.82
N SER A 8 -2.75 -4.42 -0.92
CA SER A 8 -1.87 -4.53 0.25
C SER A 8 -0.40 -4.71 -0.14
N ASP A 9 -0.11 -5.56 -1.15
CA ASP A 9 1.26 -5.77 -1.62
C ASP A 9 1.84 -4.52 -2.25
N ILE A 10 1.00 -3.76 -2.99
CA ILE A 10 1.43 -2.48 -3.56
C ILE A 10 1.80 -1.49 -2.45
N LEU A 11 0.99 -1.37 -1.40
CA LEU A 11 1.28 -0.49 -0.27
C LEU A 11 2.53 -0.91 0.50
N LYS A 12 2.73 -2.21 0.74
CA LYS A 12 3.96 -2.74 1.33
C LYS A 12 5.19 -2.38 0.47
N TYR A 13 5.07 -2.53 -0.84
CA TYR A 13 6.15 -2.17 -1.77
C TYR A 13 6.45 -0.66 -1.76
N VAL A 14 5.41 0.19 -1.73
CA VAL A 14 5.60 1.65 -1.59
C VAL A 14 6.34 1.99 -0.30
N THR A 15 5.92 1.40 0.83
CA THR A 15 6.60 1.61 2.12
C THR A 15 8.05 1.15 2.08
N TYR A 16 8.31 -0.04 1.54
CA TYR A 16 9.66 -0.57 1.35
C TYR A 16 10.54 0.40 0.53
N ARG A 17 10.03 0.96 -0.57
CA ARG A 17 10.76 1.94 -1.38
C ARG A 17 11.08 3.23 -0.62
N LEU A 18 10.14 3.72 0.19
CA LEU A 18 10.35 4.90 1.02
C LEU A 18 11.41 4.66 2.10
N GLU A 19 11.47 3.47 2.68
CA GLU A 19 12.53 3.08 3.62
C GLU A 19 13.91 2.98 2.93
N GLU A 20 13.99 2.46 1.72
CA GLU A 20 15.23 2.46 0.93
C GLU A 20 15.69 3.90 0.63
N ASP A 21 14.78 4.77 0.20
CA ASP A 21 15.08 6.19 -0.03
C ASP A 21 15.57 6.87 1.27
N SER A 22 14.95 6.54 2.42
CA SER A 22 15.39 6.99 3.74
C SER A 22 16.83 6.59 4.05
N ALA A 23 17.16 5.33 3.83
CA ALA A 23 18.51 4.81 4.05
C ALA A 23 19.54 5.51 3.17
N ILE A 24 19.21 5.77 1.89
CA ILE A 24 20.07 6.52 0.96
C ILE A 24 20.30 7.94 1.47
N LEU A 25 19.24 8.66 1.92
CA LEU A 25 19.40 10.01 2.48
C LEU A 25 20.27 10.03 3.73
N CYS A 26 20.08 9.07 4.63
CA CYS A 26 20.89 8.95 5.84
C CYS A 26 22.37 8.75 5.50
N GLN A 27 22.69 7.87 4.54
CA GLN A 27 24.07 7.65 4.09
C GLN A 27 24.67 8.91 3.44
N GLN A 28 23.90 9.62 2.63
CA GLN A 28 24.37 10.84 1.97
C GLN A 28 24.60 11.98 2.98
N ARG A 29 23.73 12.12 3.97
CA ARG A 29 23.90 13.09 5.06
C ARG A 29 25.15 12.82 5.89
N GLN A 30 25.49 11.56 6.16
CA GLN A 30 26.71 11.17 6.87
C GLN A 30 27.99 11.48 6.08
N LYS A 31 27.93 11.41 4.75
CA LYS A 31 29.09 11.64 3.86
C LYS A 31 29.27 13.12 3.49
N SER A 32 28.28 13.93 3.68
CA SER A 32 28.25 15.34 3.28
C SER A 32 28.17 16.24 4.49
N GLU A 33 28.95 17.34 4.51
CA GLU A 33 28.77 18.42 5.50
C GLU A 33 27.44 19.18 5.31
N ARG A 34 26.69 18.88 4.27
CA ARG A 34 25.37 19.47 3.98
C ARG A 34 24.29 18.78 4.80
N LEU A 35 23.73 19.48 5.77
CA LEU A 35 22.66 18.98 6.63
C LEU A 35 21.32 18.79 5.94
N ASN A 36 21.11 19.40 4.77
CA ASN A 36 19.78 19.47 4.12
C ASN A 36 19.78 18.84 2.72
N ILE A 37 19.97 17.51 2.67
CA ILE A 37 19.87 16.71 1.45
C ILE A 37 18.43 16.20 1.36
N GLN A 38 17.77 16.43 0.21
CA GLN A 38 16.39 16.04 -0.07
C GLN A 38 16.25 15.49 -1.47
N PHE A 39 15.24 14.64 -1.69
CA PHE A 39 14.91 14.09 -3.01
C PHE A 39 14.13 15.07 -3.88
N VAL A 40 14.36 14.97 -5.16
CA VAL A 40 13.46 15.46 -6.22
C VAL A 40 12.80 14.24 -6.85
N TYR A 41 11.47 14.17 -6.81
CA TYR A 41 10.71 13.12 -7.46
C TYR A 41 10.15 13.60 -8.80
N VAL A 42 10.26 12.77 -9.82
CA VAL A 42 9.67 13.01 -11.15
C VAL A 42 8.68 11.86 -11.43
N TYR A 43 7.40 12.20 -11.51
CA TYR A 43 6.33 11.28 -11.88
C TYR A 43 5.92 11.53 -13.32
N ASP A 44 6.26 10.61 -14.22
CA ASP A 44 5.85 10.66 -15.60
C ASP A 44 4.47 10.02 -15.77
N CYS A 45 3.49 10.83 -16.15
CA CYS A 45 2.11 10.44 -16.39
C CYS A 45 1.84 10.10 -17.87
N ASP A 46 2.88 9.92 -18.70
CA ASP A 46 2.68 9.40 -20.05
C ASP A 46 1.91 8.07 -19.99
N ARG A 47 0.90 7.92 -20.84
CA ARG A 47 0.00 6.77 -20.87
C ARG A 47 -0.89 6.57 -19.63
N LEU A 48 -0.95 7.50 -18.70
CA LEU A 48 -1.95 7.46 -17.64
C LEU A 48 -3.35 7.52 -18.28
N THR A 49 -4.19 6.51 -18.01
CA THR A 49 -5.53 6.43 -18.62
C THR A 49 -6.60 7.02 -17.71
N PHE A 50 -7.69 7.53 -18.30
CA PHE A 50 -8.85 8.00 -17.53
C PHE A 50 -9.38 6.92 -16.58
N GLN A 51 -9.47 5.67 -17.06
CA GLN A 51 -9.89 4.54 -16.22
C GLN A 51 -8.99 4.34 -15.00
N ALA A 52 -7.67 4.57 -15.13
CA ALA A 52 -6.75 4.44 -14.00
C ALA A 52 -7.01 5.50 -12.93
N VAL A 53 -7.27 6.76 -13.31
CA VAL A 53 -7.50 7.86 -12.34
C VAL A 53 -8.89 7.82 -11.71
N THR A 54 -9.86 7.16 -12.30
CA THR A 54 -11.23 7.02 -11.77
C THR A 54 -11.46 5.69 -11.04
N ASN A 55 -10.51 4.76 -11.13
CA ASN A 55 -10.60 3.47 -10.44
C ASN A 55 -10.49 3.65 -8.92
N LYS A 56 -11.52 3.19 -8.19
CA LYS A 56 -11.62 3.34 -6.74
C LYS A 56 -10.41 2.78 -5.99
N THR A 57 -9.92 1.61 -6.38
CA THR A 57 -8.77 0.96 -5.74
C THR A 57 -7.49 1.76 -5.98
N ASN A 58 -7.28 2.29 -7.20
CA ASN A 58 -6.14 3.16 -7.48
C ASN A 58 -6.18 4.44 -6.63
N ILE A 59 -7.35 5.08 -6.54
CA ILE A 59 -7.54 6.27 -5.70
C ILE A 59 -7.19 5.95 -4.25
N GLN A 60 -7.70 4.85 -3.72
CA GLN A 60 -7.44 4.41 -2.36
C GLN A 60 -5.94 4.21 -2.09
N ILE A 61 -5.24 3.50 -2.98
CA ILE A 61 -3.79 3.28 -2.88
C ILE A 61 -3.03 4.61 -2.93
N CYS A 62 -3.38 5.51 -3.84
CA CYS A 62 -2.76 6.84 -3.93
C CYS A 62 -2.93 7.64 -2.63
N LEU A 63 -4.15 7.64 -2.05
CA LEU A 63 -4.42 8.36 -0.79
C LEU A 63 -3.66 7.76 0.38
N GLN A 64 -3.63 6.44 0.51
CA GLN A 64 -2.91 5.75 1.58
C GLN A 64 -1.39 5.95 1.43
N SER A 65 -0.85 5.84 0.21
CA SER A 65 0.57 6.08 -0.04
C SER A 65 0.98 7.52 0.28
N ALA A 66 0.14 8.50 -0.10
CA ALA A 66 0.39 9.90 0.20
C ALA A 66 0.33 10.19 1.72
N GLY A 67 -0.62 9.58 2.44
CA GLY A 67 -0.70 9.64 3.90
C GLY A 67 0.55 9.04 4.56
N THR A 68 0.90 7.80 4.20
CA THR A 68 2.12 7.14 4.71
C THR A 68 3.36 7.99 4.48
N PHE A 69 3.49 8.57 3.28
CA PHE A 69 4.62 9.42 2.94
C PHE A 69 4.69 10.67 3.83
N GLN A 70 3.61 11.42 3.95
CA GLN A 70 3.61 12.68 4.70
C GLN A 70 3.77 12.47 6.21
N ASP A 71 3.23 11.38 6.76
CA ASP A 71 3.24 11.11 8.20
C ASP A 71 4.60 10.60 8.69
N ASN A 72 5.34 9.88 7.82
CA ASN A 72 6.59 9.22 8.21
C ASN A 72 7.84 9.84 7.57
N PHE A 73 7.71 10.57 6.44
CA PHE A 73 8.84 11.09 5.67
C PHE A 73 8.71 12.59 5.32
N PRO A 74 8.37 13.48 6.28
CA PRO A 74 7.95 14.86 5.98
C PRO A 74 9.04 15.72 5.34
N GLU A 75 10.32 15.51 5.69
CA GLU A 75 11.44 16.36 5.26
C GLU A 75 12.25 15.77 4.07
N PHE A 76 11.75 14.71 3.44
CA PHE A 76 12.49 14.02 2.38
C PHE A 76 12.45 14.72 1.04
N VAL A 77 11.43 15.54 0.79
CA VAL A 77 11.16 16.11 -0.52
C VAL A 77 11.56 17.57 -0.62
N LYS A 78 12.40 17.88 -1.63
CA LYS A 78 12.65 19.22 -2.12
C LYS A 78 11.56 19.68 -3.09
N ALA A 79 11.28 18.86 -4.12
CA ALA A 79 10.27 19.12 -5.13
C ALA A 79 9.70 17.82 -5.71
N ILE A 80 8.47 17.86 -6.18
CA ILE A 80 7.79 16.79 -6.91
C ILE A 80 7.33 17.37 -8.26
N TYR A 81 7.82 16.80 -9.34
CA TYR A 81 7.43 17.14 -10.69
C TYR A 81 6.52 16.07 -11.25
N VAL A 82 5.29 16.42 -11.60
CA VAL A 82 4.37 15.55 -12.33
C VAL A 82 4.38 16.02 -13.77
N ILE A 83 4.93 15.23 -14.68
CA ILE A 83 5.11 15.57 -16.09
C ILE A 83 4.16 14.74 -16.98
N ASN A 84 3.90 15.22 -18.20
CA ASN A 84 2.99 14.59 -19.15
C ASN A 84 1.60 14.32 -18.57
N ALA A 85 1.15 15.16 -17.62
CA ALA A 85 -0.14 14.99 -16.97
C ALA A 85 -1.29 15.29 -17.94
N PRO A 86 -2.18 14.33 -18.22
CA PRO A 86 -3.35 14.58 -19.05
C PRO A 86 -4.34 15.49 -18.30
N ALA A 87 -5.23 16.19 -19.02
CA ALA A 87 -6.17 17.14 -18.44
C ALA A 87 -6.99 16.56 -17.28
N TYR A 88 -7.37 15.29 -17.37
CA TYR A 88 -8.12 14.59 -16.30
C TYR A 88 -7.27 14.23 -15.07
N PHE A 89 -5.96 14.46 -15.08
CA PHE A 89 -5.12 14.32 -13.87
C PHE A 89 -5.59 15.26 -12.75
N THR A 90 -6.17 16.41 -13.11
CA THR A 90 -6.75 17.35 -12.15
C THR A 90 -7.78 16.71 -11.22
N TYR A 91 -8.50 15.68 -11.69
CA TYR A 91 -9.48 14.95 -10.88
C TYR A 91 -8.82 14.23 -9.69
N ILE A 92 -7.82 13.37 -9.93
CA ILE A 92 -7.13 12.66 -8.84
C ILE A 92 -6.35 13.64 -7.96
N PHE A 93 -5.76 14.68 -8.55
CA PHE A 93 -5.01 15.67 -7.78
C PHE A 93 -5.92 16.49 -6.86
N SER A 94 -7.17 16.78 -7.26
CA SER A 94 -8.15 17.44 -6.38
C SER A 94 -8.50 16.58 -5.16
N ILE A 95 -8.59 15.27 -5.33
CA ILE A 95 -8.83 14.32 -4.23
C ILE A 95 -7.59 14.23 -3.32
N LEU A 96 -6.40 14.13 -3.88
CA LEU A 96 -5.14 14.10 -3.12
C LEU A 96 -4.97 15.34 -2.23
N LYS A 97 -5.34 16.53 -2.72
CA LYS A 97 -5.29 17.79 -1.95
C LYS A 97 -6.14 17.78 -0.67
N LEU A 98 -7.10 16.88 -0.54
CA LEU A 98 -7.89 16.75 0.68
C LEU A 98 -7.14 16.06 1.82
N VAL A 99 -6.10 15.28 1.48
CA VAL A 99 -5.36 14.41 2.41
C VAL A 99 -3.96 14.97 2.71
N ILE A 100 -3.29 15.55 1.69
CA ILE A 100 -1.92 16.03 1.83
C ILE A 100 -1.85 17.45 2.39
N THR A 101 -0.79 17.74 3.15
CA THR A 101 -0.59 19.04 3.78
C THR A 101 -0.32 20.16 2.76
N ARG A 102 -0.64 21.39 3.12
CA ARG A 102 -0.32 22.58 2.29
C ARG A 102 1.17 22.72 2.01
N GLY A 103 2.03 22.29 2.95
CA GLY A 103 3.48 22.28 2.78
C GLY A 103 3.91 21.37 1.64
N LEU A 104 3.36 20.15 1.57
CA LEU A 104 3.64 19.21 0.51
C LEU A 104 3.04 19.65 -0.83
N ILE A 105 1.81 20.20 -0.84
CA ILE A 105 1.17 20.73 -2.06
C ILE A 105 2.06 21.77 -2.75
N ARG A 106 2.69 22.68 -1.99
CA ARG A 106 3.58 23.72 -2.55
C ARG A 106 4.82 23.17 -3.24
N LYS A 107 5.24 21.95 -2.89
CA LYS A 107 6.39 21.26 -3.49
C LYS A 107 6.01 20.51 -4.77
N ILE A 108 4.71 20.36 -5.06
CA ILE A 108 4.22 19.63 -6.25
C ILE A 108 3.98 20.63 -7.40
N GLN A 109 4.62 20.36 -8.53
CA GLN A 109 4.44 21.10 -9.77
C GLN A 109 3.90 20.13 -10.83
N VAL A 110 2.79 20.50 -11.48
CA VAL A 110 2.11 19.66 -12.47
C VAL A 110 2.22 20.31 -13.83
N PHE A 111 2.72 19.55 -14.81
CA PHE A 111 2.91 19.98 -16.19
C PHE A 111 2.16 19.04 -17.14
N GLY A 112 1.63 19.61 -18.22
CA GLY A 112 1.18 18.85 -19.37
C GLY A 112 2.36 18.27 -20.18
N THR A 113 2.21 18.26 -21.50
CA THR A 113 3.23 17.74 -22.42
C THR A 113 4.45 18.64 -22.57
N ASP A 114 4.31 19.93 -22.21
CA ASP A 114 5.31 20.96 -22.50
C ASP A 114 5.76 21.72 -21.24
N GLY A 115 6.92 22.38 -21.32
CA GLY A 115 7.45 23.30 -20.30
C GLY A 115 8.09 22.65 -19.07
N TRP A 116 8.06 21.34 -18.95
CA TRP A 116 8.62 20.65 -17.79
C TRP A 116 10.13 20.41 -17.89
N LYS A 117 10.70 20.31 -19.10
CA LYS A 117 12.13 20.05 -19.29
C LYS A 117 12.98 21.18 -18.73
N GLU A 118 12.61 22.41 -19.08
CA GLU A 118 13.27 23.62 -18.58
C GLU A 118 13.16 23.70 -17.06
N LYS A 119 12.00 23.34 -16.50
CA LYS A 119 11.79 23.32 -15.04
C LYS A 119 12.59 22.24 -14.31
N LEU A 120 12.80 21.11 -14.90
CA LEU A 120 13.69 20.08 -14.34
C LEU A 120 15.13 20.59 -14.29
N LEU A 121 15.61 21.23 -15.39
CA LEU A 121 16.97 21.76 -15.49
C LEU A 121 17.24 22.97 -14.55
N GLU A 122 16.21 23.67 -14.07
CA GLU A 122 16.39 24.69 -13.03
C GLU A 122 16.84 24.09 -11.68
N ASN A 123 16.53 22.82 -11.41
CA ASN A 123 16.75 22.17 -10.11
C ASN A 123 17.65 20.93 -10.17
N ILE A 124 17.90 20.38 -11.34
CA ILE A 124 18.68 19.16 -11.58
C ILE A 124 19.75 19.49 -12.62
N ASP A 125 21.00 19.19 -12.27
CA ASP A 125 22.15 19.34 -13.18
C ASP A 125 21.92 18.50 -14.43
N ASP A 126 22.22 19.07 -15.61
CA ASP A 126 22.02 18.44 -16.89
C ASP A 126 22.85 17.16 -17.08
N GLU A 127 24.03 17.08 -16.45
CA GLU A 127 24.88 15.88 -16.44
C GLU A 127 24.29 14.74 -15.60
N VAL A 128 23.40 15.06 -14.65
CA VAL A 128 22.72 14.09 -13.78
C VAL A 128 21.36 13.68 -14.36
N LEU A 129 20.67 14.61 -15.00
CA LEU A 129 19.33 14.38 -15.56
C LEU A 129 19.43 13.47 -16.80
N PRO A 130 18.65 12.35 -16.86
CA PRO A 130 18.60 11.50 -18.04
C PRO A 130 18.25 12.25 -19.33
N ALA A 131 18.86 11.83 -20.44
CA ALA A 131 18.66 12.49 -21.74
C ALA A 131 17.21 12.46 -22.22
N PHE A 132 16.44 11.41 -21.92
CA PHE A 132 15.02 11.35 -22.25
C PHE A 132 14.17 12.36 -21.45
N LEU A 133 14.68 12.85 -20.32
CA LEU A 133 14.07 13.92 -19.52
C LEU A 133 14.63 15.31 -19.85
N GLY A 134 15.46 15.43 -20.87
CA GLY A 134 16.02 16.71 -21.35
C GLY A 134 17.41 17.04 -20.82
N GLY A 135 18.04 16.16 -20.03
CA GLY A 135 19.42 16.26 -19.60
C GLY A 135 20.43 15.66 -20.61
N LYS A 136 21.63 15.34 -20.12
CA LYS A 136 22.72 14.76 -20.92
C LYS A 136 23.08 13.32 -20.52
N ARG A 137 22.60 12.85 -19.37
CA ARG A 137 22.97 11.53 -18.86
C ARG A 137 22.44 10.42 -19.76
N THR A 138 23.35 9.52 -20.15
CA THR A 138 23.06 8.30 -20.90
C THR A 138 23.64 7.09 -20.17
N ASP A 139 23.28 5.89 -20.60
CA ASP A 139 24.00 4.68 -20.21
C ASP A 139 25.42 4.67 -20.79
N PRO A 140 26.33 3.81 -20.31
CA PRO A 140 27.69 3.69 -20.85
C PRO A 140 27.76 3.34 -22.35
N ASP A 141 26.70 2.72 -22.88
CA ASP A 141 26.55 2.41 -24.31
C ASP A 141 25.94 3.57 -25.12
N GLY A 142 25.72 4.74 -24.48
CA GLY A 142 25.10 5.91 -25.10
C GLY A 142 23.56 5.87 -25.14
N ASN A 143 22.91 4.88 -24.53
CA ASN A 143 21.45 4.79 -24.55
C ASN A 143 20.81 5.93 -23.72
N PRO A 144 20.01 6.83 -24.37
CA PRO A 144 19.41 7.97 -23.69
C PRO A 144 18.33 7.59 -22.68
N LEU A 145 17.80 6.37 -22.71
CA LEU A 145 16.77 5.89 -21.79
C LEU A 145 17.33 5.44 -20.43
N CYS A 146 18.64 5.41 -20.25
CA CYS A 146 19.32 5.05 -19.00
C CYS A 146 18.83 3.72 -18.40
N ARG A 147 18.64 2.69 -19.22
CA ARG A 147 18.03 1.40 -18.83
C ARG A 147 18.84 0.60 -17.81
N SER A 148 20.13 0.88 -17.68
CA SER A 148 20.97 0.29 -16.62
C SER A 148 20.64 0.84 -15.22
N LEU A 149 20.04 2.02 -15.15
CA LEU A 149 19.69 2.72 -13.90
C LEU A 149 18.17 2.78 -13.68
N ILE A 150 17.40 2.89 -14.76
CA ILE A 150 15.96 3.13 -14.73
C ILE A 150 15.24 1.96 -15.38
N CYS A 151 14.37 1.31 -14.62
CA CYS A 151 13.45 0.32 -15.15
C CYS A 151 12.16 1.03 -15.63
N PRO A 152 11.94 1.20 -16.93
CA PRO A 152 10.75 1.90 -17.43
C PRO A 152 9.46 1.12 -17.24
N GLY A 153 9.53 -0.10 -16.68
CA GLY A 153 8.40 -0.97 -16.52
C GLY A 153 7.93 -1.57 -17.85
N GLY A 154 6.66 -1.94 -17.90
CA GLY A 154 6.06 -2.49 -19.11
C GLY A 154 4.84 -3.35 -18.86
N LYS A 155 4.39 -4.07 -19.88
CA LYS A 155 3.27 -5.02 -19.75
C LYS A 155 3.69 -6.19 -18.86
N ILE A 156 2.91 -6.45 -17.83
CA ILE A 156 3.14 -7.58 -16.92
C ILE A 156 2.78 -8.88 -17.66
N PRO A 157 3.71 -9.85 -17.77
CA PRO A 157 3.43 -11.14 -18.38
C PRO A 157 2.31 -11.89 -17.65
N GLU A 158 1.46 -12.57 -18.40
CA GLU A 158 0.27 -13.26 -17.85
C GLU A 158 0.62 -14.36 -16.83
N ARG A 159 1.82 -14.93 -16.90
CA ARG A 159 2.31 -15.89 -15.90
C ARG A 159 2.38 -15.35 -14.47
N TYR A 160 2.37 -14.02 -14.32
CA TYR A 160 2.34 -13.35 -13.02
C TYR A 160 0.92 -12.97 -12.57
N PHE A 161 -0.11 -13.30 -13.36
CA PHE A 161 -1.48 -13.00 -12.97
C PHE A 161 -1.93 -13.95 -11.86
N LEU A 162 -2.48 -13.37 -10.80
CA LEU A 162 -3.03 -14.11 -9.65
C LEU A 162 -4.13 -15.09 -10.09
N SER A 163 -4.88 -14.76 -11.14
CA SER A 163 -5.94 -15.62 -11.68
C SER A 163 -5.43 -16.92 -12.33
N SER A 164 -4.17 -16.95 -12.80
CA SER A 164 -3.56 -18.20 -13.32
C SER A 164 -3.18 -19.18 -12.22
N ASN A 165 -3.08 -18.69 -10.96
CA ASN A 165 -2.72 -19.46 -9.77
C ASN A 165 -3.66 -19.14 -8.61
N LYS A 166 -5.00 -19.05 -8.85
CA LYS A 166 -5.94 -18.86 -7.75
C LYS A 166 -5.79 -19.98 -6.74
N SER A 167 -4.94 -19.77 -5.74
CA SER A 167 -5.01 -20.61 -4.55
C SER A 167 -6.34 -20.27 -3.87
N THR A 168 -7.18 -21.25 -3.73
CA THR A 168 -8.37 -21.18 -2.88
C THR A 168 -8.09 -21.95 -1.62
N ILE A 169 -8.51 -21.41 -0.49
CA ILE A 169 -8.39 -22.13 0.79
C ILE A 169 -9.60 -23.01 1.08
N ARG A 170 -10.68 -22.90 0.31
CA ARG A 170 -12.00 -23.54 0.60
C ARG A 170 -11.91 -25.03 0.86
N ASN A 171 -11.01 -25.70 0.14
CA ASN A 171 -10.85 -27.17 0.21
C ASN A 171 -9.66 -27.60 1.06
N LEU A 172 -8.98 -26.66 1.72
CA LEU A 172 -7.83 -27.01 2.57
C LEU A 172 -8.31 -27.54 3.93
N GLN A 173 -7.52 -28.45 4.49
CA GLN A 173 -7.79 -28.99 5.82
C GLN A 173 -7.72 -27.89 6.89
N GLY A 174 -8.67 -27.92 7.82
CA GLY A 174 -8.75 -26.95 8.91
C GLY A 174 -9.41 -25.62 8.56
N VAL A 175 -9.88 -25.43 7.35
CA VAL A 175 -10.66 -24.25 6.95
C VAL A 175 -12.09 -24.39 7.48
N LYS A 176 -12.56 -23.32 8.10
CA LYS A 176 -13.94 -23.18 8.60
C LYS A 176 -14.73 -22.30 7.65
N ARG A 177 -16.05 -22.53 7.61
CA ARG A 177 -17.01 -21.74 6.85
C ARG A 177 -17.84 -20.89 7.80
N LEU A 178 -18.08 -19.64 7.42
CA LEU A 178 -18.88 -18.66 8.14
C LEU A 178 -19.78 -17.92 7.15
N GLU A 179 -21.04 -17.68 7.51
CA GLU A 179 -21.94 -16.82 6.76
C GLU A 179 -22.19 -15.54 7.54
N VAL A 180 -21.96 -14.39 6.90
CA VAL A 180 -22.24 -13.07 7.46
C VAL A 180 -23.46 -12.49 6.75
N SER A 181 -24.58 -12.36 7.45
CA SER A 181 -25.83 -11.85 6.89
C SER A 181 -25.69 -10.40 6.43
N ARG A 182 -26.57 -9.97 5.52
CA ARG A 182 -26.68 -8.55 5.16
C ARG A 182 -26.95 -7.68 6.39
N HIS A 183 -26.49 -6.44 6.40
CA HIS A 183 -26.60 -5.48 7.51
C HIS A 183 -26.07 -5.98 8.86
N SER A 184 -25.18 -6.97 8.85
CA SER A 184 -24.69 -7.63 10.05
C SER A 184 -23.18 -7.74 10.05
N SER A 185 -22.62 -8.03 11.22
CA SER A 185 -21.25 -8.47 11.42
C SER A 185 -21.22 -9.78 12.20
N THR A 186 -20.10 -10.49 12.10
CA THR A 186 -19.88 -11.74 12.85
C THR A 186 -18.47 -11.77 13.38
N ASP A 187 -18.34 -12.16 14.62
CA ASP A 187 -17.10 -12.25 15.37
C ASP A 187 -16.59 -13.69 15.42
N VAL A 188 -15.30 -13.86 15.20
CA VAL A 188 -14.60 -15.11 15.44
C VAL A 188 -13.62 -14.89 16.59
N VAL A 189 -13.91 -15.48 17.73
CA VAL A 189 -13.11 -15.35 18.94
C VAL A 189 -11.97 -16.36 18.93
N ILE A 190 -10.76 -15.91 19.20
CA ILE A 190 -9.53 -16.70 19.29
C ILE A 190 -8.88 -16.41 20.64
N ASP A 191 -8.79 -17.41 21.49
CA ASP A 191 -8.14 -17.28 22.78
C ASP A 191 -6.63 -17.41 22.64
N VAL A 192 -5.91 -16.39 23.08
CA VAL A 192 -4.46 -16.33 23.13
C VAL A 192 -4.03 -16.47 24.60
N LEU A 193 -3.38 -17.59 24.90
CA LEU A 193 -3.05 -17.94 26.30
C LEU A 193 -1.78 -17.26 26.81
N HIS A 194 -0.86 -16.92 25.91
CA HIS A 194 0.44 -16.36 26.29
C HIS A 194 0.73 -15.04 25.56
N PRO A 195 1.19 -14.00 26.27
CA PRO A 195 1.72 -12.80 25.64
C PRO A 195 2.84 -13.15 24.65
N SER A 196 3.07 -12.29 23.66
CA SER A 196 4.03 -12.49 22.58
C SER A 196 3.76 -13.69 21.65
N SER A 197 2.57 -14.32 21.77
CA SER A 197 2.11 -15.28 20.76
C SER A 197 1.85 -14.60 19.41
N VAL A 198 2.00 -15.36 18.33
CA VAL A 198 1.72 -14.86 16.98
C VAL A 198 0.37 -15.42 16.52
N LEU A 199 -0.61 -14.54 16.36
CA LEU A 199 -1.89 -14.86 15.73
C LEU A 199 -1.72 -14.75 14.22
N MET A 200 -2.06 -15.82 13.50
CA MET A 200 -2.07 -15.89 12.05
C MET A 200 -3.48 -16.13 11.54
N TRP A 201 -3.84 -15.49 10.45
CA TRP A 201 -5.12 -15.73 9.78
C TRP A 201 -4.95 -15.79 8.28
N GLU A 202 -5.86 -16.52 7.67
CA GLU A 202 -6.06 -16.56 6.24
C GLU A 202 -7.56 -16.70 5.98
N PHE A 203 -8.13 -15.85 5.10
CA PHE A 203 -9.52 -15.95 4.73
C PHE A 203 -9.77 -15.57 3.28
N GLU A 204 -10.86 -16.09 2.71
CA GLU A 204 -11.39 -15.64 1.44
C GLU A 204 -12.92 -15.55 1.50
N THR A 205 -13.47 -14.63 0.73
CA THR A 205 -14.91 -14.57 0.47
C THR A 205 -15.24 -15.40 -0.76
N LYS A 206 -16.43 -16.00 -0.78
CA LYS A 206 -16.91 -16.67 -2.00
C LYS A 206 -17.04 -15.69 -3.16
N ASP A 207 -17.61 -14.52 -2.86
CA ASP A 207 -17.87 -13.45 -3.82
C ASP A 207 -17.69 -12.09 -3.13
N ARG A 208 -17.11 -11.12 -3.86
CA ARG A 208 -17.02 -9.72 -3.45
C ARG A 208 -16.08 -9.48 -2.24
N ASP A 209 -16.28 -8.36 -1.57
CA ASP A 209 -15.49 -7.88 -0.44
C ASP A 209 -16.19 -8.09 0.91
N ILE A 210 -15.41 -7.99 1.99
CA ILE A 210 -15.88 -8.03 3.37
C ILE A 210 -15.13 -6.96 4.19
N GLY A 211 -15.80 -6.33 5.15
CA GLY A 211 -15.11 -5.58 6.20
C GLY A 211 -14.37 -6.54 7.11
N PHE A 212 -13.09 -6.31 7.38
CA PHE A 212 -12.29 -7.10 8.29
C PHE A 212 -11.47 -6.22 9.20
N GLY A 213 -11.43 -6.58 10.48
CA GLY A 213 -10.62 -5.95 11.51
C GLY A 213 -10.33 -6.93 12.65
N ILE A 214 -9.45 -6.55 13.57
CA ILE A 214 -9.13 -7.36 14.75
C ILE A 214 -9.23 -6.49 15.99
N ASN A 215 -9.99 -6.99 16.96
CA ASN A 215 -10.13 -6.42 18.29
C ASN A 215 -9.57 -7.37 19.34
N CYS A 216 -9.31 -6.86 20.54
CA CYS A 216 -8.91 -7.67 21.68
C CYS A 216 -9.75 -7.32 22.91
N LYS A 217 -10.15 -8.34 23.66
CA LYS A 217 -10.74 -8.20 24.98
C LYS A 217 -9.76 -8.76 25.99
N ILE A 218 -9.26 -7.87 26.87
CA ILE A 218 -8.30 -8.24 27.92
C ILE A 218 -9.10 -8.58 29.21
N PRO A 219 -8.89 -9.75 29.84
CA PRO A 219 -9.72 -10.21 30.93
C PRO A 219 -9.76 -9.32 32.19
N ASP A 220 -8.68 -8.63 32.51
CA ASP A 220 -8.53 -7.95 33.82
C ASP A 220 -8.56 -6.41 33.79
N GLN A 221 -8.97 -5.80 32.68
CA GLN A 221 -9.10 -4.35 32.59
C GLN A 221 -10.58 -3.92 32.47
N ASN A 222 -11.02 -3.08 33.40
CA ASN A 222 -12.29 -2.33 33.42
C ASN A 222 -13.43 -2.97 32.59
N ASP A 223 -14.12 -3.97 33.15
CA ASP A 223 -15.34 -4.55 32.58
C ASP A 223 -15.25 -5.07 31.12
N GLY A 224 -14.05 -5.43 30.69
CA GLY A 224 -13.84 -6.05 29.39
C GLY A 224 -13.82 -5.07 28.22
N GLU A 225 -13.15 -3.96 28.38
CA GLU A 225 -12.91 -2.99 27.29
C GLU A 225 -12.37 -3.67 26.01
N ILE A 226 -12.99 -3.36 24.88
CA ILE A 226 -12.58 -3.85 23.56
C ILE A 226 -11.60 -2.87 22.97
N ILE A 227 -10.37 -3.31 22.72
CA ILE A 227 -9.31 -2.53 22.10
C ILE A 227 -9.24 -2.89 20.62
N GLU A 228 -9.30 -1.90 19.73
CA GLU A 228 -9.07 -2.09 18.30
C GLU A 228 -7.58 -2.28 18.05
N LEU A 229 -7.17 -3.46 17.55
CA LEU A 229 -5.79 -3.80 17.21
C LEU A 229 -5.50 -3.54 15.74
N ILE A 230 -6.41 -3.93 14.87
CA ILE A 230 -6.35 -3.68 13.43
C ILE A 230 -7.66 -3.02 13.03
N PRO A 231 -7.60 -1.75 12.56
CA PRO A 231 -8.77 -1.02 12.13
C PRO A 231 -9.51 -1.72 11.00
N LYS A 232 -10.84 -1.71 11.10
CA LYS A 232 -11.71 -2.32 10.10
C LYS A 232 -11.51 -1.71 8.72
N LYS A 233 -11.19 -2.55 7.71
CA LYS A 233 -11.06 -2.18 6.30
C LYS A 233 -11.85 -3.12 5.42
N ARG A 234 -12.33 -2.63 4.27
CA ARG A 234 -12.95 -3.49 3.25
C ARG A 234 -11.88 -4.19 2.44
N ILE A 235 -11.95 -5.53 2.40
CA ILE A 235 -10.99 -6.41 1.76
C ILE A 235 -11.71 -7.21 0.66
N ASP A 236 -11.17 -7.14 -0.56
CA ASP A 236 -11.63 -7.91 -1.71
C ASP A 236 -10.67 -9.06 -1.96
N THR A 237 -11.17 -10.28 -1.78
CA THR A 237 -10.39 -11.51 -1.97
C THR A 237 -10.60 -12.14 -3.34
N SER A 238 -11.11 -11.38 -4.32
CA SER A 238 -11.35 -11.87 -5.69
C SER A 238 -10.07 -12.37 -6.40
N ASN A 239 -8.91 -11.90 -5.97
CA ASN A 239 -7.61 -12.26 -6.52
C ASN A 239 -6.86 -13.33 -5.72
N GLY A 240 -7.38 -13.76 -4.59
CA GLY A 240 -6.80 -14.75 -3.69
C GLY A 240 -7.15 -14.48 -2.24
N PRO A 241 -6.81 -15.40 -1.31
CA PRO A 241 -7.05 -15.24 0.11
C PRO A 241 -6.30 -14.04 0.69
N GLU A 242 -6.90 -13.36 1.65
CA GLU A 242 -6.21 -12.40 2.51
C GLU A 242 -5.50 -13.15 3.62
N THR A 243 -4.24 -12.81 3.87
CA THR A 243 -3.40 -13.41 4.90
C THR A 243 -2.77 -12.35 5.78
N GLY A 244 -2.62 -12.65 7.07
CA GLY A 244 -1.93 -11.75 7.95
C GLY A 244 -1.41 -12.41 9.22
N THR A 245 -0.59 -11.65 9.94
CA THR A 245 -0.02 -12.05 11.22
C THR A 245 -0.05 -10.86 12.19
N TYR A 246 -0.25 -11.15 13.47
CA TYR A 246 -0.21 -10.14 14.53
C TYR A 246 0.49 -10.72 15.76
N VAL A 247 1.44 -9.96 16.32
CA VAL A 247 2.09 -10.32 17.59
C VAL A 247 1.20 -9.84 18.73
N CYS A 248 0.64 -10.78 19.46
CA CYS A 248 -0.29 -10.51 20.56
C CYS A 248 0.51 -10.06 21.81
N HIS A 249 0.51 -8.78 22.11
CA HIS A 249 1.25 -8.25 23.27
C HIS A 249 0.67 -8.72 24.60
N ASN A 250 -0.63 -9.03 24.65
CA ASN A 250 -1.32 -9.50 25.84
C ASN A 250 -1.99 -10.84 25.56
N ALA A 251 -2.13 -11.67 26.61
CA ALA A 251 -3.06 -12.79 26.62
C ALA A 251 -4.51 -12.25 26.65
N GLY A 252 -5.45 -13.02 26.11
CA GLY A 252 -6.85 -12.66 26.10
C GLY A 252 -7.58 -13.11 24.84
N SER A 253 -8.83 -12.71 24.69
CA SER A 253 -9.67 -13.08 23.55
C SER A 253 -9.47 -12.08 22.41
N HIS A 254 -8.87 -12.55 21.32
CA HIS A 254 -8.70 -11.78 20.10
C HIS A 254 -9.88 -12.07 19.17
N ILE A 255 -10.49 -11.01 18.64
CA ILE A 255 -11.75 -11.08 17.90
C ILE A 255 -11.49 -10.67 16.45
N LEU A 256 -11.60 -11.62 15.53
CA LEU A 256 -11.62 -11.34 14.11
C LEU A 256 -13.04 -10.92 13.73
N LEU A 257 -13.21 -9.65 13.41
CA LEU A 257 -14.49 -9.07 13.01
C LEU A 257 -14.67 -9.19 11.49
N PHE A 258 -15.72 -9.86 11.04
CA PHE A 258 -16.18 -9.87 9.65
C PHE A 258 -17.46 -9.04 9.53
N ASP A 259 -17.39 -7.90 8.85
CA ASP A 259 -18.46 -6.91 8.78
C ASP A 259 -19.08 -6.84 7.39
N ASN A 260 -20.38 -7.09 7.30
CA ASN A 260 -21.22 -6.96 6.11
C ASN A 260 -22.33 -5.93 6.31
N SER A 261 -22.18 -5.01 7.27
CA SER A 261 -23.22 -4.01 7.62
C SER A 261 -23.59 -3.08 6.46
N TYR A 262 -22.66 -2.87 5.54
CA TYR A 262 -22.84 -2.03 4.36
C TYR A 262 -23.55 -2.71 3.18
N SER A 263 -23.79 -4.02 3.24
CA SER A 263 -24.42 -4.78 2.15
C SER A 263 -25.94 -4.83 2.30
N TRP A 264 -26.63 -4.27 1.33
CA TRP A 264 -28.11 -4.20 1.33
C TRP A 264 -28.80 -5.46 0.81
N LEU A 265 -28.14 -6.20 -0.07
CA LEU A 265 -28.79 -7.25 -0.84
C LEU A 265 -28.29 -8.66 -0.53
N HIS A 266 -27.03 -8.82 -0.11
CA HIS A 266 -26.40 -10.14 -0.10
C HIS A 266 -25.71 -10.46 1.21
N SER A 267 -25.94 -11.69 1.72
CA SER A 267 -25.06 -12.33 2.68
C SER A 267 -23.70 -12.62 2.05
N LYS A 268 -22.68 -12.80 2.88
CA LYS A 268 -21.30 -13.14 2.49
C LYS A 268 -20.90 -14.47 3.10
N GLU A 269 -20.36 -15.34 2.24
CA GLU A 269 -19.80 -16.61 2.66
C GLU A 269 -18.29 -16.47 2.77
N ILE A 270 -17.75 -16.71 3.95
CA ILE A 270 -16.33 -16.55 4.30
C ILE A 270 -15.76 -17.93 4.60
N TYR A 271 -14.60 -18.22 4.02
CA TYR A 271 -13.77 -19.38 4.36
C TYR A 271 -12.56 -18.85 5.08
N TYR A 272 -12.25 -19.39 6.25
CA TYR A 272 -11.12 -18.88 7.05
C TYR A 272 -10.42 -20.00 7.81
N LYS A 273 -9.16 -19.78 8.11
CA LYS A 273 -8.39 -20.51 9.11
C LYS A 273 -7.55 -19.58 9.94
N THR A 274 -7.33 -19.97 11.19
CA THR A 274 -6.50 -19.24 12.14
C THR A 274 -5.53 -20.17 12.81
N LYS A 275 -4.38 -19.64 13.22
CA LYS A 275 -3.38 -20.35 14.00
C LYS A 275 -2.77 -19.41 15.03
N VAL A 276 -2.62 -19.89 16.25
CA VAL A 276 -1.84 -19.20 17.28
C VAL A 276 -0.55 -19.98 17.48
N ILE A 277 0.57 -19.28 17.37
CA ILE A 277 1.89 -19.82 17.64
C ILE A 277 2.35 -19.22 18.97
N PRO A 278 2.55 -20.03 20.02
CA PRO A 278 3.04 -19.52 21.30
C PRO A 278 4.48 -19.00 21.13
N PRO A 279 4.93 -18.11 22.04
CA PRO A 279 6.31 -17.67 22.03
C PRO A 279 7.24 -18.87 22.22
N THR A 280 8.36 -18.89 21.49
CA THR A 280 9.44 -19.84 21.74
C THR A 280 10.05 -19.49 23.10
N ASN A 281 9.98 -20.41 24.06
CA ASN A 281 10.74 -20.28 25.30
C ASN A 281 12.22 -20.26 24.90
N THR A 282 12.81 -19.08 24.90
CA THR A 282 14.28 -18.96 25.00
C THR A 282 14.59 -19.09 26.49
N ASP A 283 14.95 -20.33 26.90
CA ASP A 283 15.62 -20.55 28.18
C ASP A 283 16.92 -19.75 28.22
#